data_99004e429856281d6f24d0d4a7aa31af
#
_entry.id   99004e429856281d6f24d0d4a7aa31af
#
_cell.length_a   1.000
_cell.length_b   1.000
_cell.length_c   1.000
_cell.angle_alpha   90.00
_cell.angle_beta   90.00
_cell.angle_gamma   90.00
#
_symmetry.space_group_name_H-M   'P 1'
#
loop_
_entity.id
_entity.type
_entity.pdbx_description
1 polymer ?
#
loop_
_entity_poly.entity_id
_entity_poly.type
_entity_poly.pdbx_seq_one_letter_code
_entity_poly.pdbx_strand_id
1 'polypeptide(L)'
;LLGIATLIATVMHVPADAQGTLPDALNFMKVFSKGLFTFLVILVGYNAAQAFGGTGVNGAIIAALFLLGYNPAATTGYYAGFHDFFGLPIDPRGNIIGVLIAAWACARIEGMVRRFMPDDLDMLLTSLITLLITATLAYLIIMPLGGWLFEGMSWLFMHLNSNPLGCAVLAGLFLIAVVFGVHQGFIPVYLALMDSQGFNSLFPILSMAGAGQVGAALALYWRAQPHSALRSQVRGAIIPGLLGVGEPLIYGVTLPRMKPFITACLGGAAGGLFIGLIAWWGLPMGLNSAFGPSGLVALPLMTSAQGILPAMAVYAGGILVAWVCGFIFTTLFGCRNVNLD
;
A
#
# COMPACT_ATOMS: atom_id res chain seq x y z
N LEU A 1 8.20 -13.35 -0.57
CA LEU A 1 9.21 -13.75 -1.58
C LEU A 1 10.16 -12.59 -1.87
N LEU A 2 9.67 -11.40 -2.27
CA LEU A 2 10.53 -10.26 -2.58
C LEU A 2 11.46 -9.90 -1.42
N GLY A 3 10.92 -9.78 -0.19
CA GLY A 3 11.70 -9.46 1.00
C GLY A 3 12.75 -10.54 1.32
N ILE A 4 12.39 -11.80 1.20
CA ILE A 4 13.32 -12.92 1.42
C ILE A 4 14.45 -12.90 0.37
N ALA A 5 14.13 -12.73 -0.90
CA ALA A 5 15.12 -12.66 -1.97
C ALA A 5 16.07 -11.46 -1.79
N THR A 6 15.54 -10.31 -1.40
CA THR A 6 16.34 -9.10 -1.13
C THR A 6 17.23 -9.30 0.11
N LEU A 7 16.69 -9.89 1.18
CA LEU A 7 17.45 -10.19 2.40
C LEU A 7 18.63 -11.12 2.08
N ILE A 8 18.38 -12.23 1.39
CA ILE A 8 19.44 -13.18 1.01
C ILE A 8 20.49 -12.49 0.14
N ALA A 9 20.06 -11.72 -0.88
CA ALA A 9 20.99 -10.99 -1.74
C ALA A 9 21.86 -10.00 -0.94
N THR A 10 21.28 -9.30 0.02
CA THR A 10 21.99 -8.34 0.87
C THR A 10 22.97 -9.02 1.83
N VAL A 11 22.52 -10.07 2.53
CA VAL A 11 23.36 -10.81 3.52
C VAL A 11 24.51 -11.54 2.84
N MET A 12 24.27 -12.11 1.66
CA MET A 12 25.28 -12.84 0.91
C MET A 12 26.09 -11.95 -0.04
N HIS A 13 25.86 -10.64 -0.02
CA HIS A 13 26.55 -9.65 -0.89
C HIS A 13 26.52 -10.03 -2.37
N VAL A 14 25.35 -10.53 -2.85
CA VAL A 14 25.19 -10.93 -4.25
C VAL A 14 25.02 -9.68 -5.12
N PRO A 15 25.95 -9.39 -6.05
CA PRO A 15 25.82 -8.26 -6.98
C PRO A 15 24.59 -8.39 -7.86
N ALA A 16 24.05 -7.27 -8.32
CA ALA A 16 22.84 -7.26 -9.15
C ALA A 16 23.05 -7.91 -10.53
N ASP A 17 24.27 -7.91 -11.01
CA ASP A 17 24.75 -8.45 -12.29
C ASP A 17 25.40 -9.85 -12.16
N ALA A 18 25.41 -10.43 -10.96
CA ALA A 18 25.96 -11.75 -10.71
C ALA A 18 25.19 -12.83 -11.50
N GLN A 19 25.92 -13.80 -12.03
CA GLN A 19 25.38 -14.94 -12.74
C GLN A 19 25.63 -16.23 -11.95
N GLY A 20 24.72 -17.18 -12.08
CA GLY A 20 24.80 -18.49 -11.40
C GLY A 20 23.49 -18.89 -10.75
N THR A 21 23.44 -20.11 -10.24
CA THR A 21 22.19 -20.72 -9.69
C THR A 21 21.54 -19.91 -8.57
N LEU A 22 22.29 -19.35 -7.65
CA LEU A 22 21.74 -18.57 -6.56
C LEU A 22 21.24 -17.19 -7.02
N PRO A 23 22.04 -16.37 -7.76
CA PRO A 23 21.53 -15.12 -8.32
C PRO A 23 20.30 -15.31 -9.21
N ASP A 24 20.28 -16.35 -10.04
CA ASP A 24 19.15 -16.64 -10.94
C ASP A 24 17.89 -17.02 -10.15
N ALA A 25 18.02 -17.84 -9.09
CA ALA A 25 16.91 -18.16 -8.21
C ALA A 25 16.36 -16.93 -7.46
N LEU A 26 17.25 -16.06 -6.98
CA LEU A 26 16.85 -14.81 -6.33
C LEU A 26 16.16 -13.85 -7.32
N ASN A 27 16.66 -13.75 -8.55
CA ASN A 27 16.04 -12.95 -9.58
C ASN A 27 14.68 -13.52 -9.98
N PHE A 28 14.54 -14.82 -10.14
CA PHE A 28 13.25 -15.48 -10.35
C PHE A 28 12.26 -15.16 -9.24
N MET A 29 12.65 -15.27 -7.97
CA MET A 29 11.80 -14.91 -6.83
C MET A 29 11.38 -13.43 -6.85
N LYS A 30 12.28 -12.53 -7.23
CA LYS A 30 11.99 -11.10 -7.38
C LYS A 30 10.99 -10.85 -8.51
N VAL A 31 11.20 -11.43 -9.69
CA VAL A 31 10.32 -11.29 -10.86
C VAL A 31 8.93 -11.86 -10.56
N PHE A 32 8.87 -13.07 -10.01
CA PHE A 32 7.60 -13.70 -9.61
C PHE A 32 6.82 -12.84 -8.62
N SER A 33 7.50 -12.28 -7.63
CA SER A 33 6.87 -11.41 -6.62
C SER A 33 6.38 -10.08 -7.21
N LYS A 34 7.16 -9.49 -8.13
CA LYS A 34 6.77 -8.25 -8.81
C LYS A 34 5.59 -8.46 -9.76
N GLY A 35 5.51 -9.62 -10.42
CA GLY A 35 4.45 -9.94 -11.37
C GLY A 35 3.06 -9.78 -10.77
N LEU A 36 2.83 -10.24 -9.54
CA LEU A 36 1.55 -10.08 -8.87
C LEU A 36 1.16 -8.60 -8.71
N PHE A 37 2.10 -7.76 -8.26
CA PHE A 37 1.84 -6.33 -8.07
C PHE A 37 1.68 -5.59 -9.40
N THR A 38 2.43 -5.98 -10.43
CA THR A 38 2.30 -5.39 -11.77
C THR A 38 0.90 -5.61 -12.34
N PHE A 39 0.34 -6.81 -12.17
CA PHE A 39 -0.98 -7.14 -12.67
C PHE A 39 -2.13 -6.85 -11.69
N LEU A 40 -1.83 -6.36 -10.48
CA LEU A 40 -2.84 -6.07 -9.47
C LEU A 40 -3.95 -5.16 -10.01
N VAL A 41 -3.60 -4.16 -10.79
CA VAL A 41 -4.54 -3.19 -11.39
C VAL A 41 -5.55 -3.89 -12.30
N ILE A 42 -5.11 -4.87 -13.11
CA ILE A 42 -6.00 -5.66 -13.99
C ILE A 42 -6.94 -6.52 -13.16
N LEU A 43 -6.42 -7.17 -12.09
CA LEU A 43 -7.23 -7.97 -11.17
C LEU A 43 -8.28 -7.13 -10.45
N VAL A 44 -7.91 -5.92 -10.04
CA VAL A 44 -8.85 -4.95 -9.44
C VAL A 44 -9.93 -4.57 -10.43
N GLY A 45 -9.57 -4.22 -11.67
CA GLY A 45 -10.53 -3.85 -12.72
C GLY A 45 -11.51 -4.98 -13.05
N TYR A 46 -11.01 -6.22 -13.13
CA TYR A 46 -11.86 -7.41 -13.34
C TYR A 46 -12.91 -7.57 -12.23
N ASN A 47 -12.45 -7.61 -10.98
CA ASN A 47 -13.32 -7.83 -9.83
C ASN A 47 -14.27 -6.65 -9.59
N ALA A 48 -13.80 -5.42 -9.80
CA ALA A 48 -14.64 -4.22 -9.65
C ALA A 48 -15.78 -4.20 -10.68
N ALA A 49 -15.48 -4.48 -11.95
CA ALA A 49 -16.53 -4.55 -12.98
C ALA A 49 -17.59 -5.59 -12.64
N GLN A 50 -17.19 -6.79 -12.18
CA GLN A 50 -18.13 -7.80 -11.71
C GLN A 50 -18.96 -7.33 -10.49
N ALA A 51 -18.31 -6.70 -9.51
CA ALA A 51 -18.99 -6.17 -8.33
C ALA A 51 -20.01 -5.08 -8.69
N PHE A 52 -19.76 -4.32 -9.75
CA PHE A 52 -20.69 -3.31 -10.27
C PHE A 52 -21.73 -3.86 -11.26
N GLY A 53 -21.76 -5.18 -11.49
CA GLY A 53 -22.74 -5.86 -12.33
C GLY A 53 -22.43 -5.87 -13.83
N GLY A 54 -21.19 -5.61 -14.20
CA GLY A 54 -20.69 -5.70 -15.58
C GLY A 54 -19.85 -6.95 -15.83
N THR A 55 -19.30 -7.07 -17.04
CA THR A 55 -18.43 -8.17 -17.44
C THR A 55 -17.01 -7.93 -16.93
N GLY A 56 -16.47 -8.86 -16.12
CA GLY A 56 -15.14 -8.74 -15.52
C GLY A 56 -14.02 -8.57 -16.55
N VAL A 57 -14.11 -9.26 -17.70
CA VAL A 57 -13.13 -9.16 -18.79
C VAL A 57 -13.07 -7.73 -19.35
N ASN A 58 -14.24 -7.09 -19.55
CA ASN A 58 -14.29 -5.70 -20.00
C ASN A 58 -13.60 -4.77 -19.00
N GLY A 59 -13.84 -4.96 -17.68
CA GLY A 59 -13.16 -4.23 -16.62
C GLY A 59 -11.65 -4.46 -16.61
N ALA A 60 -11.20 -5.69 -16.86
CA ALA A 60 -9.77 -6.01 -16.95
C ALA A 60 -9.10 -5.32 -18.14
N ILE A 61 -9.74 -5.29 -19.31
CA ILE A 61 -9.24 -4.62 -20.51
C ILE A 61 -9.13 -3.10 -20.27
N ILE A 62 -10.17 -2.49 -19.68
CA ILE A 62 -10.13 -1.07 -19.34
C ILE A 62 -9.03 -0.78 -18.32
N ALA A 63 -8.87 -1.63 -17.29
CA ALA A 63 -7.79 -1.48 -16.32
C ALA A 63 -6.40 -1.62 -16.95
N ALA A 64 -6.24 -2.46 -17.97
CA ALA A 64 -4.99 -2.61 -18.70
C ALA A 64 -4.56 -1.30 -19.39
N LEU A 65 -5.49 -0.44 -19.82
CA LEU A 65 -5.16 0.87 -20.38
C LEU A 65 -4.40 1.75 -19.39
N PHE A 66 -4.71 1.63 -18.09
CA PHE A 66 -4.01 2.36 -17.02
C PHE A 66 -2.58 1.83 -16.78
N LEU A 67 -2.28 0.60 -17.15
CA LEU A 67 -0.91 0.06 -17.09
C LEU A 67 -0.10 0.40 -18.33
N LEU A 68 -0.73 0.35 -19.49
CA LEU A 68 -0.08 0.47 -20.78
C LEU A 68 0.21 1.93 -21.15
N GLY A 69 -0.52 2.88 -20.58
CA GLY A 69 -0.33 4.31 -20.81
C GLY A 69 0.94 4.88 -20.19
N TYR A 70 1.78 4.06 -19.56
CA TYR A 70 2.93 4.52 -18.80
C TYR A 70 4.27 4.12 -19.39
N ASN A 71 5.08 5.02 -19.74
CA ASN A 71 6.50 5.32 -19.59
C ASN A 71 7.09 6.10 -20.78
N PRO A 72 7.27 7.40 -20.68
CA PRO A 72 7.94 8.19 -21.73
C PRO A 72 9.44 7.92 -21.84
N ALA A 73 10.06 7.37 -20.80
CA ALA A 73 11.49 7.09 -20.75
C ALA A 73 11.86 5.65 -21.16
N ALA A 74 10.87 4.77 -21.42
CA ALA A 74 11.17 3.44 -21.90
C ALA A 74 11.56 3.50 -23.38
N THR A 75 12.83 3.30 -23.65
CA THR A 75 13.40 3.17 -25.00
C THR A 75 12.80 2.01 -25.81
N THR A 76 12.01 1.15 -25.16
CA THR A 76 11.22 0.07 -25.77
C THR A 76 9.72 0.36 -25.64
N GLY A 77 9.32 1.59 -25.96
CA GLY A 77 8.02 2.14 -25.68
C GLY A 77 6.84 1.39 -26.22
N TYR A 78 6.12 0.69 -25.38
CA TYR A 78 4.82 0.16 -25.75
C TYR A 78 3.77 1.26 -25.98
N TYR A 79 3.92 2.49 -25.47
CA TYR A 79 2.90 3.56 -25.61
C TYR A 79 3.45 4.98 -25.46
N ALA A 80 4.62 5.29 -26.02
CA ALA A 80 5.19 6.64 -26.01
C ALA A 80 4.28 7.72 -26.67
N GLY A 81 3.32 7.31 -27.50
CA GLY A 81 2.42 8.24 -28.20
C GLY A 81 1.15 8.64 -27.43
N PHE A 82 0.87 8.03 -26.27
CA PHE A 82 -0.36 8.31 -25.52
C PHE A 82 -0.24 9.48 -24.55
N HIS A 83 0.98 9.93 -24.22
CA HIS A 83 1.21 10.99 -23.24
C HIS A 83 0.76 12.38 -23.68
N ASP A 84 0.87 12.69 -24.97
CA ASP A 84 0.67 14.03 -25.50
C ASP A 84 -0.58 14.18 -26.34
N PHE A 85 -1.45 13.17 -26.35
CA PHE A 85 -2.70 13.28 -27.07
C PHE A 85 -3.56 14.35 -26.40
N PHE A 86 -3.65 15.55 -26.97
CA PHE A 86 -4.28 16.76 -26.43
C PHE A 86 -3.51 17.52 -25.34
N GLY A 87 -2.22 17.26 -25.11
CA GLY A 87 -1.43 17.97 -24.11
C GLY A 87 -1.91 17.77 -22.66
N LEU A 88 -2.63 16.69 -22.39
CA LEU A 88 -3.12 16.37 -21.05
C LEU A 88 -2.06 15.55 -20.30
N PRO A 89 -1.72 15.93 -19.04
CA PRO A 89 -0.83 15.12 -18.22
C PRO A 89 -1.55 13.83 -17.83
N ILE A 90 -1.19 12.73 -18.50
CA ILE A 90 -1.72 11.41 -18.19
C ILE A 90 -0.62 10.62 -17.50
N ASP A 91 -0.75 10.45 -16.19
CA ASP A 91 0.07 9.51 -15.43
C ASP A 91 -0.81 8.34 -14.95
N PRO A 92 -0.81 7.21 -15.68
CA PRO A 92 -1.61 6.05 -15.32
C PRO A 92 -0.98 5.22 -14.19
N ARG A 93 0.17 5.63 -13.63
CA ARG A 93 0.89 4.89 -12.61
C ARG A 93 0.02 4.64 -11.37
N GLY A 94 -0.40 3.39 -11.21
CA GLY A 94 -1.00 2.92 -9.98
C GLY A 94 -2.32 3.59 -9.58
N ASN A 95 -3.02 4.22 -10.50
CA ASN A 95 -4.27 4.90 -10.23
C ASN A 95 -5.44 3.91 -10.00
N ILE A 96 -5.36 3.16 -8.91
CA ILE A 96 -6.40 2.19 -8.53
C ILE A 96 -7.77 2.89 -8.40
N ILE A 97 -7.80 4.13 -7.94
CA ILE A 97 -9.03 4.92 -7.84
C ILE A 97 -9.61 5.16 -9.24
N GLY A 98 -8.78 5.58 -10.19
CA GLY A 98 -9.18 5.75 -11.58
C GLY A 98 -9.69 4.46 -12.21
N VAL A 99 -9.02 3.33 -11.92
CA VAL A 99 -9.47 2.00 -12.38
C VAL A 99 -10.82 1.62 -11.79
N LEU A 100 -11.07 1.89 -10.51
CA LEU A 100 -12.37 1.63 -9.89
C LEU A 100 -13.48 2.46 -10.53
N ILE A 101 -13.22 3.75 -10.79
CA ILE A 101 -14.17 4.65 -11.47
C ILE A 101 -14.40 4.16 -12.91
N ALA A 102 -13.35 3.78 -13.62
CA ALA A 102 -13.44 3.29 -14.99
C ALA A 102 -14.19 1.96 -15.08
N ALA A 103 -13.95 1.03 -14.13
CA ALA A 103 -14.67 -0.23 -14.04
C ALA A 103 -16.17 -0.03 -13.73
N TRP A 104 -16.49 0.92 -12.85
CA TRP A 104 -17.86 1.32 -12.58
C TRP A 104 -18.52 1.91 -13.84
N ALA A 105 -17.86 2.83 -14.53
CA ALA A 105 -18.36 3.41 -15.77
C ALA A 105 -18.55 2.34 -16.84
N CYS A 106 -17.59 1.41 -16.97
CA CYS A 106 -17.68 0.27 -17.89
C CYS A 106 -18.93 -0.56 -17.64
N ALA A 107 -19.18 -0.97 -16.39
CA ALA A 107 -20.35 -1.75 -16.02
C ALA A 107 -21.67 -0.99 -16.31
N ARG A 108 -21.71 0.32 -16.06
CA ARG A 108 -22.88 1.16 -16.35
C ARG A 108 -23.12 1.31 -17.84
N ILE A 109 -22.08 1.56 -18.63
CA ILE A 109 -22.17 1.70 -20.09
C ILE A 109 -22.57 0.37 -20.71
N GLU A 110 -21.98 -0.76 -20.26
CA GLU A 110 -22.35 -2.10 -20.72
C GLU A 110 -23.83 -2.37 -20.51
N GLY A 111 -24.36 -2.08 -19.33
CA GLY A 111 -25.78 -2.24 -19.03
C GLY A 111 -26.70 -1.34 -19.86
N MET A 112 -26.24 -0.13 -20.25
CA MET A 112 -26.99 0.73 -21.17
C MET A 112 -26.96 0.21 -22.60
N VAL A 113 -25.78 -0.15 -23.10
CA VAL A 113 -25.62 -0.67 -24.47
C VAL A 113 -26.43 -1.93 -24.67
N ARG A 114 -26.39 -2.86 -23.71
CA ARG A 114 -27.11 -4.13 -23.75
C ARG A 114 -28.62 -3.97 -23.88
N ARG A 115 -29.21 -2.89 -23.35
CA ARG A 115 -30.67 -2.62 -23.45
C ARG A 115 -31.12 -2.29 -24.87
N PHE A 116 -30.20 -1.80 -25.71
CA PHE A 116 -30.50 -1.40 -27.09
C PHE A 116 -29.99 -2.43 -28.11
N MET A 117 -29.26 -3.46 -27.64
CA MET A 117 -28.64 -4.44 -28.53
C MET A 117 -29.57 -5.59 -28.82
N PRO A 118 -29.74 -6.00 -30.11
CA PRO A 118 -30.40 -7.24 -30.47
C PRO A 118 -29.67 -8.47 -29.93
N ASP A 119 -30.39 -9.50 -29.52
CA ASP A 119 -29.83 -10.71 -28.89
C ASP A 119 -28.75 -11.37 -29.76
N ASP A 120 -28.93 -11.40 -31.09
CA ASP A 120 -27.98 -11.99 -32.04
C ASP A 120 -26.62 -11.25 -32.09
N LEU A 121 -26.56 -9.99 -31.71
CA LEU A 121 -25.39 -9.13 -31.75
C LEU A 121 -24.83 -8.82 -30.38
N ASP A 122 -25.52 -9.13 -29.29
CA ASP A 122 -25.17 -8.79 -27.91
C ASP A 122 -23.76 -9.28 -27.56
N MET A 123 -23.45 -10.52 -27.89
CA MET A 123 -22.18 -11.15 -27.51
C MET A 123 -20.93 -10.43 -28.11
N LEU A 124 -21.07 -9.86 -29.32
CA LEU A 124 -19.96 -9.23 -30.03
C LEU A 124 -19.97 -7.69 -29.85
N LEU A 125 -21.09 -7.07 -30.18
CA LEU A 125 -21.17 -5.61 -30.30
C LEU A 125 -21.29 -4.92 -28.94
N THR A 126 -21.93 -5.52 -27.94
CA THR A 126 -22.07 -4.92 -26.64
C THR A 126 -20.71 -4.69 -25.98
N SER A 127 -19.83 -5.71 -25.96
CA SER A 127 -18.48 -5.55 -25.42
C SER A 127 -17.64 -4.56 -26.25
N LEU A 128 -17.68 -4.62 -27.57
CA LEU A 128 -16.93 -3.70 -28.44
C LEU A 128 -17.33 -2.24 -28.20
N ILE A 129 -18.61 -1.93 -28.25
CA ILE A 129 -19.12 -0.58 -28.06
C ILE A 129 -18.84 -0.09 -26.63
N THR A 130 -19.05 -0.94 -25.63
CA THR A 130 -18.76 -0.63 -24.23
C THR A 130 -17.29 -0.28 -24.04
N LEU A 131 -16.38 -1.08 -24.58
CA LEU A 131 -14.95 -0.85 -24.47
C LEU A 131 -14.53 0.45 -25.17
N LEU A 132 -15.03 0.71 -26.38
CA LEU A 132 -14.71 1.95 -27.11
C LEU A 132 -15.17 3.20 -26.34
N ILE A 133 -16.42 3.22 -25.86
CA ILE A 133 -16.96 4.35 -25.11
C ILE A 133 -16.20 4.51 -23.79
N THR A 134 -16.02 3.42 -23.05
CA THR A 134 -15.36 3.47 -21.75
C THR A 134 -13.87 3.83 -21.87
N ALA A 135 -13.17 3.31 -22.87
CA ALA A 135 -11.77 3.66 -23.12
C ALA A 135 -11.60 5.14 -23.45
N THR A 136 -12.50 5.68 -24.29
CA THR A 136 -12.52 7.13 -24.62
C THR A 136 -12.79 7.97 -23.37
N LEU A 137 -13.78 7.58 -22.55
CA LEU A 137 -14.10 8.25 -21.30
C LEU A 137 -12.96 8.15 -20.28
N ALA A 138 -12.37 6.96 -20.16
CA ALA A 138 -11.22 6.74 -19.29
C ALA A 138 -10.05 7.63 -19.68
N TYR A 139 -9.74 7.69 -20.96
CA TYR A 139 -8.62 8.46 -21.48
C TYR A 139 -8.84 9.99 -21.36
N LEU A 140 -10.00 10.48 -21.78
CA LEU A 140 -10.26 11.93 -21.85
C LEU A 140 -10.63 12.56 -20.50
N ILE A 141 -11.22 11.79 -19.59
CA ILE A 141 -11.79 12.33 -18.35
C ILE A 141 -11.20 11.65 -17.12
N ILE A 142 -11.25 10.30 -17.03
CA ILE A 142 -10.94 9.61 -15.77
C ILE A 142 -9.44 9.66 -15.48
N MET A 143 -8.59 9.42 -16.47
CA MET A 143 -7.14 9.48 -16.29
C MET A 143 -6.64 10.89 -15.93
N PRO A 144 -7.02 11.98 -16.62
CA PRO A 144 -6.63 13.33 -16.22
C PRO A 144 -7.11 13.72 -14.83
N LEU A 145 -8.36 13.41 -14.49
CA LEU A 145 -8.89 13.65 -13.13
C LEU A 145 -8.13 12.82 -12.09
N GLY A 146 -7.85 11.56 -12.40
CA GLY A 146 -7.03 10.71 -11.57
C GLY A 146 -5.61 11.24 -11.39
N GLY A 147 -5.01 11.79 -12.44
CA GLY A 147 -3.70 12.45 -12.39
C GLY A 147 -3.69 13.66 -11.45
N TRP A 148 -4.66 14.56 -11.57
CA TRP A 148 -4.78 15.70 -10.66
C TRP A 148 -5.01 15.32 -9.20
N LEU A 149 -5.86 14.32 -8.97
CA LEU A 149 -6.04 13.78 -7.62
C LEU A 149 -4.74 13.18 -7.08
N PHE A 150 -4.00 12.47 -7.94
CA PHE A 150 -2.70 11.91 -7.58
C PHE A 150 -1.66 12.99 -7.26
N GLU A 151 -1.55 14.03 -8.10
CA GLU A 151 -0.66 15.16 -7.84
C GLU A 151 -0.99 15.85 -6.51
N GLY A 152 -2.28 16.11 -6.25
CA GLY A 152 -2.73 16.70 -5.00
C GLY A 152 -2.42 15.83 -3.79
N MET A 153 -2.67 14.53 -3.87
CA MET A 153 -2.31 13.59 -2.81
C MET A 153 -0.78 13.50 -2.63
N SER A 154 -0.03 13.38 -3.70
CA SER A 154 1.44 13.31 -3.65
C SER A 154 2.01 14.58 -3.01
N TRP A 155 1.53 15.75 -3.41
CA TRP A 155 1.92 17.01 -2.79
C TRP A 155 1.63 17.02 -1.29
N LEU A 156 0.42 16.62 -0.88
CA LEU A 156 0.03 16.56 0.54
C LEU A 156 0.93 15.59 1.31
N PHE A 157 1.13 14.37 0.80
CA PHE A 157 1.95 13.36 1.47
C PHE A 157 3.43 13.71 1.52
N MET A 158 3.97 14.33 0.47
CA MET A 158 5.35 14.81 0.48
C MET A 158 5.56 15.91 1.52
N HIS A 159 4.62 16.85 1.65
CA HIS A 159 4.67 17.90 2.65
C HIS A 159 4.55 17.34 4.08
N LEU A 160 3.63 16.40 4.30
CA LEU A 160 3.50 15.73 5.60
C LEU A 160 4.73 14.87 5.92
N ASN A 161 5.29 14.18 4.93
CA ASN A 161 6.48 13.33 5.08
C ASN A 161 7.77 14.13 5.36
N SER A 162 7.80 15.41 4.98
CA SER A 162 8.97 16.26 5.17
C SER A 162 9.09 16.87 6.57
N ASN A 163 8.08 16.66 7.43
CA ASN A 163 8.07 17.27 8.76
C ASN A 163 7.65 16.24 9.83
N PRO A 164 8.27 16.28 11.04
CA PRO A 164 8.03 15.26 12.07
C PRO A 164 6.58 15.14 12.53
N LEU A 165 5.85 16.25 12.65
CA LEU A 165 4.44 16.24 13.03
C LEU A 165 3.57 15.63 11.91
N GLY A 166 3.89 15.93 10.66
CA GLY A 166 3.24 15.30 9.52
C GLY A 166 3.45 13.78 9.50
N CYS A 167 4.66 13.31 9.80
CA CYS A 167 4.95 11.88 9.94
C CYS A 167 4.12 11.24 11.05
N ALA A 168 3.94 11.93 12.18
CA ALA A 168 3.07 11.46 13.27
C ALA A 168 1.60 11.35 12.82
N VAL A 169 1.08 12.35 12.12
CA VAL A 169 -0.28 12.35 11.59
C VAL A 169 -0.47 11.21 10.59
N LEU A 170 0.46 11.05 9.65
CA LEU A 170 0.40 9.98 8.66
C LEU A 170 0.38 8.60 9.30
N ALA A 171 1.29 8.32 10.23
CA ALA A 171 1.35 7.05 10.94
C ALA A 171 0.11 6.82 11.82
N GLY A 172 -0.39 7.85 12.49
CA GLY A 172 -1.56 7.77 13.36
C GLY A 172 -2.85 7.50 12.60
N LEU A 173 -3.03 8.10 11.43
CA LEU A 173 -4.24 7.95 10.61
C LEU A 173 -4.19 6.73 9.68
N PHE A 174 -3.03 6.14 9.47
CA PHE A 174 -2.88 5.04 8.49
C PHE A 174 -3.75 3.83 8.81
N LEU A 175 -3.91 3.48 10.11
CA LEU A 175 -4.80 2.37 10.50
C LEU A 175 -6.26 2.62 10.10
N ILE A 176 -6.70 3.86 10.15
CA ILE A 176 -8.04 4.25 9.69
C ILE A 176 -8.15 4.02 8.19
N ALA A 177 -7.13 4.44 7.44
CA ALA A 177 -7.06 4.18 5.99
C ALA A 177 -7.06 2.68 5.67
N VAL A 178 -6.39 1.85 6.51
CA VAL A 178 -6.41 0.38 6.37
C VAL A 178 -7.80 -0.19 6.60
N VAL A 179 -8.49 0.25 7.64
CA VAL A 179 -9.86 -0.22 7.96
C VAL A 179 -10.84 0.07 6.82
N PHE A 180 -10.73 1.23 6.20
CA PHE A 180 -11.55 1.61 5.04
C PHE A 180 -11.05 1.04 3.70
N GLY A 181 -9.91 0.33 3.69
CA GLY A 181 -9.31 -0.21 2.47
C GLY A 181 -8.66 0.81 1.53
N VAL A 182 -8.68 2.12 1.90
CA VAL A 182 -8.15 3.21 1.05
C VAL A 182 -6.62 3.33 1.10
N HIS A 183 -5.94 2.59 1.99
CA HIS A 183 -4.49 2.56 2.10
C HIS A 183 -3.76 2.14 0.80
N GLN A 184 -4.43 1.41 -0.09
CA GLN A 184 -3.89 1.07 -1.41
C GLN A 184 -3.68 2.32 -2.29
N GLY A 185 -4.38 3.42 -2.00
CA GLY A 185 -4.19 4.70 -2.66
C GLY A 185 -2.80 5.34 -2.44
N PHE A 186 -2.01 4.85 -1.46
CA PHE A 186 -0.63 5.32 -1.25
C PHE A 186 0.39 4.72 -2.24
N ILE A 187 0.02 3.66 -2.96
CA ILE A 187 0.91 2.97 -3.90
C ILE A 187 1.56 3.90 -4.93
N PRO A 188 0.81 4.80 -5.60
CA PRO A 188 1.41 5.74 -6.53
C PRO A 188 2.42 6.68 -5.88
N VAL A 189 2.16 7.09 -4.62
CA VAL A 189 3.09 7.95 -3.87
C VAL A 189 4.39 7.20 -3.57
N TYR A 190 4.31 5.90 -3.25
CA TYR A 190 5.50 5.06 -3.04
C TYR A 190 6.38 4.99 -4.29
N LEU A 191 5.75 4.84 -5.47
CA LEU A 191 6.46 4.83 -6.75
C LEU A 191 7.11 6.19 -7.04
N ALA A 192 6.39 7.28 -6.83
CA ALA A 192 6.92 8.63 -7.03
C ALA A 192 8.13 8.92 -6.10
N LEU A 193 8.09 8.45 -4.85
CA LEU A 193 9.22 8.58 -3.92
C LEU A 193 10.42 7.74 -4.37
N MET A 194 10.19 6.51 -4.86
CA MET A 194 11.25 5.68 -5.42
C MET A 194 11.94 6.34 -6.61
N ASP A 195 11.16 6.95 -7.50
CA ASP A 195 11.68 7.62 -8.70
C ASP A 195 12.47 8.89 -8.33
N SER A 196 12.01 9.66 -7.33
CA SER A 196 12.59 10.94 -6.96
C SER A 196 13.75 10.84 -5.96
N GLN A 197 13.68 9.88 -5.03
CA GLN A 197 14.62 9.78 -3.90
C GLN A 197 15.47 8.49 -3.94
N GLY A 198 15.13 7.54 -4.81
CA GLY A 198 15.78 6.23 -4.87
C GLY A 198 15.34 5.25 -3.78
N PHE A 199 14.47 5.67 -2.86
CA PHE A 199 13.88 4.85 -1.81
C PHE A 199 12.52 5.39 -1.40
N ASN A 200 11.67 4.52 -0.85
CA ASN A 200 10.35 4.89 -0.35
C ASN A 200 10.43 5.34 1.11
N SER A 201 10.52 6.64 1.35
CA SER A 201 10.61 7.24 2.70
C SER A 201 9.28 7.23 3.46
N LEU A 202 8.14 7.12 2.78
CA LEU A 202 6.82 7.13 3.40
C LEU A 202 6.49 5.78 4.06
N PHE A 203 6.90 4.67 3.46
CA PHE A 203 6.57 3.32 3.93
C PHE A 203 6.99 3.05 5.39
N PRO A 204 8.24 3.35 5.82
CA PRO A 204 8.64 3.14 7.21
C PRO A 204 7.79 3.90 8.21
N ILE A 205 7.35 5.12 7.86
CA ILE A 205 6.49 5.95 8.71
C ILE A 205 5.12 5.30 8.86
N LEU A 206 4.50 4.91 7.76
CA LEU A 206 3.18 4.27 7.78
C LEU A 206 3.19 2.90 8.47
N SER A 207 4.31 2.18 8.39
CA SER A 207 4.46 0.88 9.06
C SER A 207 4.48 0.97 10.59
N MET A 208 4.76 2.15 11.15
CA MET A 208 4.67 2.41 12.60
C MET A 208 3.25 2.25 13.13
N ALA A 209 2.24 2.42 12.29
CA ALA A 209 0.85 2.14 12.62
C ALA A 209 0.65 0.67 13.05
N GLY A 210 1.21 -0.28 12.31
CA GLY A 210 1.22 -1.71 12.65
C GLY A 210 2.00 -1.99 13.94
N ALA A 211 3.13 -1.30 14.14
CA ALA A 211 3.89 -1.41 15.39
C ALA A 211 3.08 -0.92 16.60
N GLY A 212 2.35 0.20 16.48
CA GLY A 212 1.44 0.68 17.52
C GLY A 212 0.36 -0.35 17.89
N GLN A 213 -0.15 -1.11 16.92
CA GLN A 213 -1.09 -2.23 17.15
C GLN A 213 -0.48 -3.34 17.99
N VAL A 214 0.77 -3.70 17.72
CA VAL A 214 1.50 -4.71 18.52
C VAL A 214 1.63 -4.24 19.98
N GLY A 215 2.02 -2.98 20.19
CA GLY A 215 2.09 -2.41 21.53
C GLY A 215 0.74 -2.43 22.28
N ALA A 216 -0.33 -2.04 21.60
CA ALA A 216 -1.68 -2.07 22.16
C ALA A 216 -2.14 -3.50 22.49
N ALA A 217 -1.86 -4.45 21.60
CA ALA A 217 -2.19 -5.86 21.82
C ALA A 217 -1.44 -6.46 23.01
N LEU A 218 -0.17 -6.13 23.18
CA LEU A 218 0.63 -6.55 24.35
C LEU A 218 0.02 -6.00 25.67
N ALA A 219 -0.45 -4.74 25.67
CA ALA A 219 -1.13 -4.16 26.83
C ALA A 219 -2.43 -4.90 27.15
N LEU A 220 -3.22 -5.21 26.14
CA LEU A 220 -4.44 -6.01 26.29
C LEU A 220 -4.14 -7.40 26.82
N TYR A 221 -3.12 -8.06 26.28
CA TYR A 221 -2.68 -9.39 26.75
C TYR A 221 -2.28 -9.38 28.24
N TRP A 222 -1.56 -8.32 28.64
CA TRP A 222 -1.12 -8.15 30.04
C TRP A 222 -2.28 -7.90 31.00
N ARG A 223 -3.29 -7.13 30.55
CA ARG A 223 -4.47 -6.77 31.36
C ARG A 223 -5.59 -7.80 31.33
N ALA A 224 -5.66 -8.63 30.30
CA ALA A 224 -6.68 -9.66 30.13
C ALA A 224 -6.59 -10.74 31.21
N GLN A 225 -7.75 -11.25 31.63
CA GLN A 225 -7.81 -12.34 32.61
C GLN A 225 -7.13 -13.62 32.09
N PRO A 226 -6.52 -14.40 32.96
CA PRO A 226 -6.03 -15.72 32.58
C PRO A 226 -7.16 -16.57 31.97
N HIS A 227 -6.87 -17.23 30.87
CA HIS A 227 -7.81 -18.07 30.11
C HIS A 227 -8.96 -17.33 29.42
N SER A 228 -8.99 -15.99 29.39
CA SER A 228 -9.98 -15.21 28.64
C SER A 228 -9.88 -15.43 27.12
N ALA A 229 -11.01 -15.22 26.43
CA ALA A 229 -11.06 -15.26 24.97
C ALA A 229 -10.14 -14.21 24.35
N LEU A 230 -10.09 -12.99 24.91
CA LEU A 230 -9.20 -11.93 24.49
C LEU A 230 -7.73 -12.36 24.54
N ARG A 231 -7.29 -12.98 25.61
CA ARG A 231 -5.90 -13.43 25.77
C ARG A 231 -5.53 -14.47 24.71
N SER A 232 -6.45 -15.36 24.39
CA SER A 232 -6.27 -16.36 23.31
C SER A 232 -6.21 -15.71 21.94
N GLN A 233 -7.09 -14.72 21.66
CA GLN A 233 -7.10 -13.97 20.40
C GLN A 233 -5.77 -13.23 20.18
N VAL A 234 -5.29 -12.51 21.22
CA VAL A 234 -4.01 -11.80 21.12
C VAL A 234 -2.87 -12.78 20.89
N ARG A 235 -2.83 -13.91 21.60
CA ARG A 235 -1.78 -14.94 21.44
C ARG A 235 -1.72 -15.45 19.99
N GLY A 236 -2.87 -15.64 19.33
CA GLY A 236 -2.93 -16.10 17.94
C GLY A 236 -2.53 -15.02 16.93
N ALA A 237 -2.75 -13.74 17.25
CA ALA A 237 -2.55 -12.62 16.33
C ALA A 237 -1.19 -11.90 16.50
N ILE A 238 -0.49 -12.07 17.63
CA ILE A 238 0.71 -11.30 17.95
C ILE A 238 1.89 -11.62 17.02
N ILE A 239 2.11 -12.89 16.72
CA ILE A 239 3.23 -13.32 15.86
C ILE A 239 3.05 -12.77 14.43
N PRO A 240 1.89 -12.95 13.76
CA PRO A 240 1.63 -12.26 12.49
C PRO A 240 1.86 -10.75 12.58
N GLY A 241 1.37 -10.09 13.64
CA GLY A 241 1.55 -8.66 13.86
C GLY A 241 3.01 -8.22 13.95
N LEU A 242 3.85 -8.96 14.67
CA LEU A 242 5.30 -8.74 14.75
C LEU A 242 5.98 -8.86 13.38
N LEU A 243 5.50 -9.79 12.55
CA LEU A 243 6.00 -10.03 11.20
C LEU A 243 5.41 -9.08 10.14
N GLY A 244 4.56 -8.13 10.58
CA GLY A 244 4.02 -7.09 9.71
C GLY A 244 2.64 -7.40 9.10
N VAL A 245 1.95 -8.45 9.54
CA VAL A 245 0.57 -8.75 9.17
C VAL A 245 -0.33 -8.26 10.30
N GLY A 246 -0.80 -7.00 10.18
CA GLY A 246 -1.54 -6.30 11.24
C GLY A 246 -3.03 -6.63 11.33
N GLU A 247 -3.63 -7.16 10.25
CA GLU A 247 -5.07 -7.37 10.12
C GLU A 247 -5.66 -8.24 11.26
N PRO A 248 -5.04 -9.35 11.69
CA PRO A 248 -5.57 -10.12 12.81
C PRO A 248 -5.62 -9.33 14.12
N LEU A 249 -4.65 -8.44 14.36
CA LEU A 249 -4.65 -7.55 15.52
C LEU A 249 -5.70 -6.44 15.39
N ILE A 250 -5.85 -5.88 14.19
CA ILE A 250 -6.82 -4.82 13.92
C ILE A 250 -8.23 -5.37 14.13
N TYR A 251 -8.63 -6.33 13.30
CA TYR A 251 -10.02 -6.78 13.24
C TYR A 251 -10.41 -7.73 14.36
N GLY A 252 -9.47 -8.57 14.85
CA GLY A 252 -9.73 -9.53 15.91
C GLY A 252 -9.58 -8.98 17.32
N VAL A 253 -8.75 -7.95 17.52
CA VAL A 253 -8.35 -7.53 18.87
C VAL A 253 -8.73 -6.09 19.17
N THR A 254 -8.22 -5.12 18.42
CA THR A 254 -8.28 -3.70 18.82
C THR A 254 -9.51 -2.96 18.32
N LEU A 255 -9.87 -3.13 17.03
CA LEU A 255 -10.99 -2.43 16.41
C LEU A 255 -12.35 -2.77 17.05
N PRO A 256 -12.69 -4.03 17.38
CA PRO A 256 -13.95 -4.35 18.05
C PRO A 256 -14.10 -3.66 19.42
N ARG A 257 -13.00 -3.25 20.02
CA ARG A 257 -12.96 -2.58 21.32
C ARG A 257 -12.81 -1.07 21.25
N MET A 258 -12.63 -0.49 20.06
CA MET A 258 -12.48 0.94 19.73
C MET A 258 -11.37 1.67 20.50
N LYS A 259 -11.40 1.74 21.83
CA LYS A 259 -10.40 2.45 22.63
C LYS A 259 -8.97 1.93 22.44
N PRO A 260 -8.72 0.61 22.48
CA PRO A 260 -7.41 0.05 22.14
C PRO A 260 -6.99 0.38 20.70
N PHE A 261 -7.92 0.45 19.75
CA PHE A 261 -7.62 0.84 18.38
C PHE A 261 -7.13 2.30 18.30
N ILE A 262 -7.81 3.23 18.98
CA ILE A 262 -7.40 4.64 19.03
C ILE A 262 -6.02 4.79 19.70
N THR A 263 -5.78 4.09 20.81
CA THR A 263 -4.49 4.14 21.50
C THR A 263 -3.36 3.49 20.71
N ALA A 264 -3.67 2.50 19.87
CA ALA A 264 -2.74 1.94 18.91
C ALA A 264 -2.37 2.96 17.81
N CYS A 265 -3.35 3.73 17.30
CA CYS A 265 -3.10 4.84 16.39
C CYS A 265 -2.15 5.88 16.99
N LEU A 266 -2.33 6.23 18.27
CA LEU A 266 -1.42 7.14 18.97
C LEU A 266 -0.03 6.54 19.16
N GLY A 267 0.08 5.25 19.43
CA GLY A 267 1.36 4.53 19.46
C GLY A 267 2.08 4.58 18.12
N GLY A 268 1.36 4.35 17.03
CA GLY A 268 1.89 4.49 15.67
C GLY A 268 2.33 5.92 15.36
N ALA A 269 1.55 6.92 15.77
CA ALA A 269 1.89 8.33 15.64
C ALA A 269 3.21 8.68 16.34
N ALA A 270 3.45 8.14 17.55
CA ALA A 270 4.70 8.34 18.27
C ALA A 270 5.90 7.74 17.53
N GLY A 271 5.76 6.54 16.95
CA GLY A 271 6.80 5.92 16.12
C GLY A 271 7.06 6.71 14.84
N GLY A 272 6.01 7.18 14.17
CA GLY A 272 6.13 8.04 13.00
C GLY A 272 6.79 9.37 13.31
N LEU A 273 6.47 9.99 14.46
CA LEU A 273 7.14 11.19 14.96
C LEU A 273 8.63 10.97 15.14
N PHE A 274 9.01 9.84 15.75
CA PHE A 274 10.41 9.48 15.96
C PHE A 274 11.19 9.40 14.65
N ILE A 275 10.65 8.64 13.67
CA ILE A 275 11.27 8.52 12.35
C ILE A 275 11.38 9.89 11.67
N GLY A 276 10.33 10.69 11.72
CA GLY A 276 10.32 12.03 11.15
C GLY A 276 11.33 12.96 11.80
N LEU A 277 11.54 12.90 13.12
CA LEU A 277 12.56 13.67 13.84
C LEU A 277 13.97 13.28 13.40
N ILE A 278 14.25 11.99 13.28
CA ILE A 278 15.57 11.50 12.85
C ILE A 278 15.82 11.89 11.37
N ALA A 279 14.81 11.81 10.52
CA ALA A 279 14.92 12.27 9.14
C ALA A 279 15.19 13.78 9.06
N TRP A 280 14.54 14.57 9.90
CA TRP A 280 14.74 16.03 9.99
C TRP A 280 16.15 16.40 10.51
N TRP A 281 16.74 15.56 11.33
CA TRP A 281 18.14 15.72 11.79
C TRP A 281 19.19 15.25 10.76
N GLY A 282 18.78 14.89 9.56
CA GLY A 282 19.69 14.61 8.45
C GLY A 282 19.96 13.13 8.19
N LEU A 283 19.15 12.22 8.75
CA LEU A 283 19.20 10.79 8.45
C LEU A 283 17.85 10.30 7.85
N PRO A 284 17.46 10.80 6.65
CA PRO A 284 16.30 10.27 5.96
C PRO A 284 16.55 8.82 5.56
N MET A 285 15.55 7.99 5.74
CA MET A 285 15.59 6.58 5.40
C MET A 285 14.32 6.12 4.75
N GLY A 286 14.37 4.99 4.07
CA GLY A 286 13.21 4.42 3.40
C GLY A 286 13.35 2.94 3.13
N LEU A 287 12.31 2.38 2.54
CA LEU A 287 12.33 1.03 2.01
C LEU A 287 13.06 1.05 0.66
N ASN A 288 13.91 0.07 0.39
CA ASN A 288 14.65 -0.06 -0.88
C ASN A 288 13.80 -0.56 -2.07
N SER A 289 12.51 -0.60 -1.90
CA SER A 289 11.52 -1.01 -2.91
C SER A 289 10.22 -0.24 -2.74
N ALA A 290 9.41 -0.16 -3.78
CA ALA A 290 8.11 0.51 -3.70
C ALA A 290 7.17 -0.16 -2.68
N PHE A 291 7.25 -1.50 -2.59
CA PHE A 291 6.44 -2.30 -1.67
C PHE A 291 7.31 -3.28 -0.91
N GLY A 292 6.89 -3.61 0.30
CA GLY A 292 7.55 -4.61 1.10
C GLY A 292 6.70 -5.05 2.29
N PRO A 293 7.18 -6.05 3.05
CA PRO A 293 6.59 -6.37 4.33
C PRO A 293 6.78 -5.22 5.31
N SER A 294 5.92 -5.11 6.31
CA SER A 294 6.12 -4.22 7.46
C SER A 294 6.65 -5.00 8.68
N GLY A 295 6.64 -4.37 9.85
CA GLY A 295 7.11 -5.03 11.07
C GLY A 295 8.60 -5.38 11.05
N LEU A 296 8.98 -6.39 11.83
CA LEU A 296 10.39 -6.79 11.97
C LEU A 296 11.02 -7.32 10.68
N VAL A 297 10.21 -7.90 9.79
CA VAL A 297 10.70 -8.45 8.51
C VAL A 297 11.18 -7.35 7.55
N ALA A 298 10.74 -6.12 7.75
CA ALA A 298 11.17 -4.99 6.94
C ALA A 298 12.55 -4.44 7.30
N LEU A 299 13.08 -4.76 8.47
CA LEU A 299 14.38 -4.25 8.94
C LEU A 299 15.50 -4.34 7.88
N PRO A 300 15.77 -5.52 7.29
CA PRO A 300 16.85 -5.65 6.31
C PRO A 300 16.58 -4.99 4.96
N LEU A 301 15.37 -4.49 4.75
CA LEU A 301 14.98 -3.79 3.52
C LEU A 301 15.09 -2.26 3.66
N MET A 302 15.45 -1.77 4.85
CA MET A 302 15.65 -0.34 5.08
C MET A 302 16.97 0.12 4.48
N THR A 303 16.94 1.31 3.89
CA THR A 303 18.11 1.95 3.27
C THR A 303 18.14 3.45 3.56
N SER A 304 19.32 4.02 3.52
CA SER A 304 19.56 5.47 3.62
C SER A 304 20.82 5.85 2.84
N ALA A 305 21.04 7.14 2.65
CA ALA A 305 22.29 7.63 2.06
C ALA A 305 23.54 7.27 2.89
N GLN A 306 23.38 7.06 4.21
CA GLN A 306 24.46 6.65 5.12
C GLN A 306 24.62 5.12 5.22
N GLY A 307 23.85 4.36 4.46
CA GLY A 307 23.92 2.90 4.40
C GLY A 307 22.72 2.19 5.07
N ILE A 308 22.80 0.86 5.07
CA ILE A 308 21.71 -0.01 5.54
C ILE A 308 21.64 -0.04 7.07
N LEU A 309 22.77 -0.14 7.76
CA LEU A 309 22.79 -0.28 9.22
C LEU A 309 22.17 0.90 9.98
N PRO A 310 22.51 2.19 9.64
CA PRO A 310 21.82 3.32 10.25
C PRO A 310 20.31 3.33 9.98
N ALA A 311 19.88 3.00 8.76
CA ALA A 311 18.47 2.92 8.41
C ALA A 311 17.73 1.83 9.21
N MET A 312 18.33 0.66 9.36
CA MET A 312 17.81 -0.41 10.21
C MET A 312 17.67 0.01 11.68
N ALA A 313 18.69 0.71 12.21
CA ALA A 313 18.66 1.18 13.59
C ALA A 313 17.56 2.22 13.83
N VAL A 314 17.36 3.16 12.90
CA VAL A 314 16.27 4.14 12.97
C VAL A 314 14.91 3.47 12.90
N TYR A 315 14.73 2.53 11.98
CA TYR A 315 13.49 1.78 11.84
C TYR A 315 13.17 0.94 13.09
N ALA A 316 14.17 0.23 13.63
CA ALA A 316 14.04 -0.52 14.88
C ALA A 316 13.68 0.39 16.06
N GLY A 317 14.32 1.56 16.15
CA GLY A 317 13.99 2.58 17.14
C GLY A 317 12.55 3.06 17.03
N GLY A 318 12.07 3.32 15.81
CA GLY A 318 10.69 3.70 15.53
C GLY A 318 9.69 2.62 15.96
N ILE A 319 9.96 1.35 15.63
CA ILE A 319 9.15 0.21 16.09
C ILE A 319 9.11 0.14 17.62
N LEU A 320 10.25 0.26 18.28
CA LEU A 320 10.33 0.22 19.74
C LEU A 320 9.53 1.36 20.39
N VAL A 321 9.67 2.58 19.87
CA VAL A 321 8.88 3.75 20.34
C VAL A 321 7.39 3.49 20.13
N ALA A 322 6.98 3.01 18.96
CA ALA A 322 5.58 2.70 18.67
C ALA A 322 5.02 1.62 19.61
N TRP A 323 5.80 0.55 19.89
CA TRP A 323 5.41 -0.51 20.82
C TRP A 323 5.24 0.00 22.23
N VAL A 324 6.24 0.74 22.74
CA VAL A 324 6.22 1.28 24.11
C VAL A 324 5.08 2.29 24.29
N CYS A 325 4.95 3.23 23.37
CA CYS A 325 3.87 4.22 23.43
C CYS A 325 2.49 3.57 23.25
N GLY A 326 2.35 2.64 22.32
CA GLY A 326 1.10 1.88 22.13
C GLY A 326 0.73 1.08 23.37
N PHE A 327 1.71 0.44 24.02
CA PHE A 327 1.51 -0.29 25.27
C PHE A 327 1.08 0.66 26.40
N ILE A 328 1.80 1.76 26.60
CA ILE A 328 1.52 2.72 27.68
C ILE A 328 0.14 3.36 27.48
N PHE A 329 -0.14 3.91 26.30
CA PHE A 329 -1.42 4.56 26.02
C PHE A 329 -2.60 3.59 26.15
N THR A 330 -2.43 2.34 25.70
CA THR A 330 -3.48 1.34 25.84
C THR A 330 -3.67 0.94 27.31
N THR A 331 -2.61 0.78 28.07
CA THR A 331 -2.70 0.45 29.50
C THR A 331 -3.39 1.55 30.29
N LEU A 332 -3.10 2.83 29.99
CA LEU A 332 -3.64 3.97 30.72
C LEU A 332 -5.05 4.35 30.29
N PHE A 333 -5.33 4.32 28.99
CA PHE A 333 -6.57 4.84 28.41
C PHE A 333 -7.39 3.77 27.68
N GLY A 334 -6.71 2.87 26.93
CA GLY A 334 -7.35 1.88 26.06
C GLY A 334 -8.10 0.80 26.83
N CYS A 335 -7.62 0.40 28.00
CA CYS A 335 -8.24 -0.64 28.84
C CYS A 335 -9.36 -0.14 29.75
N ARG A 336 -9.62 1.18 29.80
CA ARG A 336 -10.67 1.74 30.69
C ARG A 336 -12.06 1.46 30.12
N ASN A 337 -12.91 0.79 30.92
CA ASN A 337 -14.29 0.44 30.55
C ASN A 337 -14.38 -0.37 29.24
N VAL A 338 -13.47 -1.30 29.07
CA VAL A 338 -13.45 -2.25 27.94
C VAL A 338 -13.56 -3.65 28.52
N ASN A 339 -14.34 -4.51 27.86
CA ASN A 339 -14.39 -5.93 28.24
C ASN A 339 -13.03 -6.59 27.96
N LEU A 340 -12.42 -7.15 29.01
CA LEU A 340 -11.12 -7.82 28.98
C LEU A 340 -11.24 -9.35 29.20
N ASP A 341 -12.45 -9.90 29.10
CA ASP A 341 -12.73 -11.32 29.22
C ASP A 341 -12.42 -12.13 27.95
#